data_c19c4db59ab231c6ffba1fedcd8bc3a3
#
_entry.id   c19c4db59ab231c6ffba1fedcd8bc3a3
#
_cell.length_a   1.000
_cell.length_b   1.000
_cell.length_c   1.000
_cell.angle_alpha   90.00
_cell.angle_beta   90.00
_cell.angle_gamma   90.00
#
_symmetry.space_group_name_H-M   'P 1'
#
loop_
_entity.id
_entity.type
_entity.pdbx_description
1 polymer ?
#
loop_
_entity_poly.entity_id
_entity_poly.type
_entity_poly.pdbx_seq_one_letter_code
_entity_poly.pdbx_strand_id
1 'polypeptide(L)'
;NDTDVHVFYGQFKGILGGALSLTFAYLNDDSLDGTTGSEDNDIYTAGFRQAGTLGGIKYRGEFYYQWGDSESNGTGFDREAYMFGVRAGKGFGGSMKPSLALWFDYVSGTDASDLSDNENASFDTLFDTGHKFYGFQDMFLNMGTSSRTAAAGAGGSALQADNVNGLGLMDFAVKAGLSPRPDWKLGAHLHFFWTAEDSFTSANRGYSAGNLGDSSIGEELDITLTNNYSPSTNIVFGYSHFFADDLVSDLNMQFTRAQGSGAGNNPADDADW
;
A
#
# COMPACT_ATOMS: atom_id res chain seq x y z
N ASN A 1 -5.29 -16.65 -22.54
CA ASN A 1 -5.54 -15.61 -21.54
C ASN A 1 -5.29 -16.18 -20.16
N ASP A 2 -4.09 -16.11 -19.67
CA ASP A 2 -3.71 -16.54 -18.34
C ASP A 2 -2.71 -15.58 -17.70
N THR A 3 -2.54 -15.74 -16.39
CA THR A 3 -1.55 -15.01 -15.62
C THR A 3 -0.55 -16.02 -15.08
N ASP A 4 0.70 -15.89 -15.47
CA ASP A 4 1.79 -16.73 -15.01
C ASP A 4 2.72 -15.97 -14.06
N VAL A 5 3.12 -16.58 -12.96
CA VAL A 5 4.05 -16.00 -12.00
C VAL A 5 5.19 -16.95 -11.69
N HIS A 6 6.41 -16.48 -11.88
CA HIS A 6 7.63 -17.19 -11.52
C HIS A 6 8.35 -16.45 -10.41
N VAL A 7 8.58 -17.11 -9.27
CA VAL A 7 9.26 -16.49 -8.12
C VAL A 7 10.52 -17.26 -7.75
N PHE A 8 11.62 -16.54 -7.64
CA PHE A 8 12.85 -17.01 -7.04
C PHE A 8 13.08 -16.29 -5.71
N TYR A 9 13.27 -17.05 -4.63
CA TYR A 9 13.46 -16.53 -3.30
C TYR A 9 14.65 -17.20 -2.62
N GLY A 10 15.52 -16.38 -2.02
CA GLY A 10 16.66 -16.85 -1.23
C GLY A 10 16.72 -16.16 0.14
N GLN A 11 17.13 -16.89 1.18
CA GLN A 11 17.30 -16.32 2.51
C GLN A 11 18.66 -16.68 3.11
N PHE A 12 19.38 -15.68 3.60
CA PHE A 12 20.67 -15.78 4.25
C PHE A 12 20.54 -15.36 5.71
N LYS A 13 20.74 -16.30 6.63
CA LYS A 13 20.63 -16.06 8.08
C LYS A 13 21.94 -15.57 8.67
N GLY A 14 21.86 -14.88 9.81
CA GLY A 14 23.02 -14.40 10.58
C GLY A 14 23.56 -13.04 10.11
N ILE A 15 22.94 -12.40 9.13
CA ILE A 15 23.35 -11.08 8.63
C ILE A 15 22.75 -10.00 9.53
N LEU A 16 23.59 -9.11 10.07
CA LEU A 16 23.18 -7.97 10.91
C LEU A 16 22.19 -8.35 12.04
N GLY A 17 22.43 -9.46 12.71
CA GLY A 17 21.56 -9.92 13.81
C GLY A 17 20.20 -10.43 13.36
N GLY A 18 20.08 -10.84 12.09
CA GLY A 18 18.82 -11.31 11.52
C GLY A 18 18.99 -12.10 10.23
N ALA A 19 18.17 -11.81 9.23
CA ALA A 19 18.20 -12.48 7.93
C ALA A 19 18.02 -11.48 6.78
N LEU A 20 18.82 -11.67 5.74
CA LEU A 20 18.67 -11.05 4.43
C LEU A 20 17.87 -11.98 3.52
N SER A 21 16.80 -11.50 2.95
CA SER A 21 16.04 -12.19 1.91
C SER A 21 16.25 -11.47 0.57
N LEU A 22 16.43 -12.22 -0.49
CA LEU A 22 16.48 -11.75 -1.88
C LEU A 22 15.28 -12.34 -2.61
N THR A 23 14.62 -11.52 -3.40
CA THR A 23 13.46 -11.92 -4.19
C THR A 23 13.67 -11.47 -5.63
N PHE A 24 13.33 -12.35 -6.56
CA PHE A 24 13.11 -12.02 -7.96
C PHE A 24 11.78 -12.64 -8.36
N ALA A 25 10.92 -11.86 -9.00
CA ALA A 25 9.65 -12.33 -9.53
C ALA A 25 9.50 -11.87 -10.98
N TYR A 26 8.85 -12.70 -11.78
CA TYR A 26 8.40 -12.38 -13.12
C TYR A 26 6.91 -12.68 -13.19
N LEU A 27 6.13 -11.70 -13.54
CA LEU A 27 4.70 -11.80 -13.82
C LEU A 27 4.51 -11.57 -15.31
N ASN A 28 3.83 -12.51 -15.98
CA ASN A 28 3.24 -12.33 -17.30
C ASN A 28 1.71 -12.38 -17.11
N ASP A 29 1.02 -11.36 -17.56
CA ASP A 29 -0.44 -11.24 -17.40
C ASP A 29 -1.11 -10.87 -18.73
N ASP A 30 -1.52 -11.90 -19.48
CA ASP A 30 -2.26 -11.80 -20.75
C ASP A 30 -3.77 -11.98 -20.53
N SER A 31 -4.26 -11.75 -19.31
CA SER A 31 -5.62 -12.13 -18.92
C SER A 31 -6.72 -11.43 -19.73
N LEU A 32 -6.42 -10.27 -20.31
CA LEU A 32 -7.34 -9.47 -21.11
C LEU A 32 -6.94 -9.34 -22.58
N ASP A 33 -5.88 -10.08 -23.03
CA ASP A 33 -5.42 -10.04 -24.42
C ASP A 33 -6.53 -10.33 -25.42
N GLY A 34 -6.57 -9.55 -26.49
CA GLY A 34 -7.51 -9.72 -27.61
C GLY A 34 -8.91 -9.15 -27.38
N THR A 35 -9.16 -8.45 -26.29
CA THR A 35 -10.38 -7.69 -26.05
C THR A 35 -10.15 -6.20 -26.24
N THR A 36 -11.24 -5.41 -26.42
CA THR A 36 -11.13 -3.95 -26.36
C THR A 36 -10.79 -3.57 -24.93
N GLY A 37 -9.57 -3.11 -24.70
CA GLY A 37 -9.01 -2.95 -23.37
C GLY A 37 -8.09 -4.08 -22.98
N SER A 38 -7.47 -4.76 -23.98
CA SER A 38 -6.44 -5.76 -23.74
C SER A 38 -5.32 -5.16 -22.89
N GLU A 39 -4.90 -5.92 -21.92
CA GLU A 39 -3.78 -5.62 -21.06
C GLU A 39 -2.79 -6.77 -21.19
N ASP A 40 -1.59 -6.44 -21.60
CA ASP A 40 -0.44 -7.34 -21.65
C ASP A 40 0.61 -6.74 -20.72
N ASN A 41 0.99 -7.49 -19.68
CA ASN A 41 1.92 -6.99 -18.68
C ASN A 41 3.01 -8.01 -18.44
N ASP A 42 4.22 -7.60 -18.77
CA ASP A 42 5.46 -8.31 -18.44
C ASP A 42 6.19 -7.57 -17.33
N ILE A 43 6.00 -7.98 -16.08
CA ILE A 43 6.56 -7.28 -14.92
C ILE A 43 7.65 -8.11 -14.26
N TYR A 44 8.86 -7.58 -14.24
CA TYR A 44 9.98 -8.10 -13.49
C TYR A 44 10.12 -7.33 -12.18
N THR A 45 10.31 -8.02 -11.08
CA THR A 45 10.54 -7.43 -9.77
C THR A 45 11.78 -8.04 -9.13
N ALA A 46 12.72 -7.20 -8.73
CA ALA A 46 13.87 -7.63 -7.93
C ALA A 46 13.99 -6.79 -6.68
N GLY A 47 14.39 -7.43 -5.59
CA GLY A 47 14.55 -6.68 -4.34
C GLY A 47 15.12 -7.51 -3.19
N PHE A 48 15.24 -6.83 -2.08
CA PHE A 48 15.74 -7.43 -0.85
C PHE A 48 14.95 -6.95 0.37
N ARG A 49 14.98 -7.77 1.39
CA ARG A 49 14.47 -7.46 2.72
C ARG A 49 15.47 -7.92 3.77
N GLN A 50 15.96 -7.00 4.59
CA GLN A 50 16.79 -7.30 5.76
C GLN A 50 15.97 -7.06 7.03
N ALA A 51 15.87 -8.05 7.90
CA ALA A 51 15.18 -7.90 9.17
C ALA A 51 15.97 -8.59 10.30
N GLY A 52 15.98 -7.96 11.46
CA GLY A 52 16.77 -8.48 12.58
C GLY A 52 16.55 -7.72 13.87
N THR A 53 17.50 -7.93 14.80
CA THR A 53 17.55 -7.22 16.08
C THR A 53 18.98 -6.76 16.35
N LEU A 54 19.17 -5.46 16.56
CA LEU A 54 20.45 -4.86 16.94
C LEU A 54 20.25 -4.00 18.19
N GLY A 55 21.05 -4.25 19.23
CA GLY A 55 20.97 -3.47 20.48
C GLY A 55 19.59 -3.51 21.15
N GLY A 56 18.81 -4.59 20.95
CA GLY A 56 17.47 -4.72 21.48
C GLY A 56 16.39 -3.96 20.69
N ILE A 57 16.76 -3.34 19.57
CA ILE A 57 15.84 -2.73 18.61
C ILE A 57 15.57 -3.75 17.50
N LYS A 58 14.31 -4.13 17.28
CA LYS A 58 13.89 -4.87 16.11
C LYS A 58 13.85 -3.91 14.94
N TYR A 59 14.37 -4.32 13.81
CA TYR A 59 14.36 -3.50 12.59
C TYR A 59 13.98 -4.33 11.36
N ARG A 60 13.52 -3.65 10.34
CA ARG A 60 13.31 -4.16 8.98
C ARG A 60 13.60 -3.03 8.00
N GLY A 61 14.31 -3.34 6.94
CA GLY A 61 14.47 -2.49 5.78
C GLY A 61 14.26 -3.34 4.53
N GLU A 62 13.58 -2.79 3.55
CA GLU A 62 13.31 -3.46 2.29
C GLU A 62 13.31 -2.48 1.14
N PHE A 63 13.67 -2.98 -0.05
CA PHE A 63 13.63 -2.26 -1.30
C PHE A 63 13.31 -3.23 -2.42
N TYR A 64 12.41 -2.84 -3.32
CA TYR A 64 12.07 -3.56 -4.53
C TYR A 64 12.02 -2.60 -5.71
N TYR A 65 12.49 -3.05 -6.85
CA TYR A 65 12.44 -2.35 -8.11
C TYR A 65 11.72 -3.20 -9.13
N GLN A 66 10.85 -2.58 -9.93
CA GLN A 66 10.10 -3.21 -11.01
C GLN A 66 10.46 -2.57 -12.33
N TRP A 67 10.54 -3.41 -13.36
CA TRP A 67 10.73 -2.99 -14.74
C TRP A 67 9.99 -3.94 -15.67
N GLY A 68 9.84 -3.55 -16.93
CA GLY A 68 9.17 -4.33 -17.95
C GLY A 68 8.22 -3.49 -18.77
N ASP A 69 7.26 -4.15 -19.36
CA ASP A 69 6.30 -3.52 -20.25
C ASP A 69 4.89 -3.70 -19.71
N SER A 70 4.05 -2.71 -19.91
CA SER A 70 2.61 -2.80 -19.63
C SER A 70 1.84 -2.19 -20.79
N GLU A 71 0.71 -2.79 -21.13
CA GLU A 71 -0.18 -2.27 -22.16
C GLU A 71 -1.54 -1.93 -21.56
N SER A 72 -2.10 -0.79 -21.95
CA SER A 72 -3.44 -0.41 -21.59
C SER A 72 -4.17 0.16 -22.79
N ASN A 73 -5.29 -0.47 -23.17
CA ASN A 73 -6.11 -0.09 -24.32
C ASN A 73 -5.32 0.07 -25.65
N GLY A 74 -4.34 -0.80 -25.89
CA GLY A 74 -3.50 -0.76 -27.08
C GLY A 74 -2.40 0.32 -27.05
N THR A 75 -2.14 0.92 -25.90
CA THR A 75 -1.01 1.83 -25.69
C THR A 75 0.00 1.16 -24.79
N GLY A 76 1.21 0.96 -25.27
CA GLY A 76 2.32 0.41 -24.49
C GLY A 76 2.95 1.47 -23.58
N PHE A 77 3.36 1.04 -22.40
CA PHE A 77 4.06 1.83 -21.39
C PHE A 77 5.28 1.06 -20.89
N ASP A 78 6.40 1.74 -20.78
CA ASP A 78 7.56 1.21 -20.07
C ASP A 78 7.31 1.27 -18.57
N ARG A 79 7.58 0.19 -17.85
CA ARG A 79 7.45 0.16 -16.39
C ARG A 79 8.79 0.42 -15.71
N GLU A 80 8.82 1.46 -14.88
CA GLU A 80 9.95 1.79 -14.01
C GLU A 80 9.44 2.21 -12.62
N ALA A 81 9.27 1.24 -11.72
CA ALA A 81 8.65 1.49 -10.43
C ALA A 81 9.49 0.95 -9.27
N TYR A 82 9.32 1.52 -8.08
CA TYR A 82 10.04 1.06 -6.90
C TYR A 82 9.25 1.25 -5.61
N MET A 83 9.58 0.43 -4.64
CA MET A 83 9.13 0.64 -3.26
C MET A 83 10.28 0.49 -2.28
N PHE A 84 10.19 1.18 -1.17
CA PHE A 84 11.03 0.90 -0.01
C PHE A 84 10.26 1.05 1.29
N GLY A 85 10.65 0.25 2.28
CA GLY A 85 10.06 0.29 3.61
C GLY A 85 11.12 0.22 4.70
N VAL A 86 10.94 0.99 5.77
CA VAL A 86 11.82 0.98 6.95
C VAL A 86 10.98 0.90 8.21
N ARG A 87 11.34 -0.03 9.09
CA ARG A 87 10.63 -0.22 10.36
C ARG A 87 11.63 -0.41 11.50
N ALA A 88 11.38 0.26 12.62
CA ALA A 88 12.17 0.06 13.83
C ALA A 88 11.26 0.07 15.06
N GLY A 89 11.50 -0.84 16.01
CA GLY A 89 10.68 -0.90 17.21
C GLY A 89 11.38 -1.54 18.39
N LYS A 90 10.94 -1.16 19.58
CA LYS A 90 11.49 -1.66 20.84
C LYS A 90 10.39 -1.96 21.83
N GLY A 91 10.52 -3.08 22.50
CA GLY A 91 9.77 -3.40 23.72
C GLY A 91 10.56 -3.00 24.95
N PHE A 92 9.87 -2.50 25.94
CA PHE A 92 10.46 -2.07 27.20
C PHE A 92 10.07 -3.03 28.32
N GLY A 93 10.87 -3.10 29.36
CA GLY A 93 10.59 -3.89 30.55
C GLY A 93 9.47 -3.32 31.40
N GLY A 94 9.13 -4.00 32.48
CA GLY A 94 8.10 -3.61 33.42
C GLY A 94 6.84 -4.49 33.34
N SER A 95 5.91 -4.26 34.27
CA SER A 95 4.69 -5.09 34.38
C SER A 95 3.77 -4.94 33.19
N MET A 96 3.72 -3.77 32.58
CA MET A 96 2.86 -3.46 31.44
C MET A 96 3.52 -3.73 30.08
N LYS A 97 4.82 -4.05 30.04
CA LYS A 97 5.58 -4.36 28.82
C LYS A 97 5.30 -3.40 27.65
N PRO A 98 5.47 -2.08 27.82
CA PRO A 98 5.20 -1.15 26.75
C PRO A 98 6.11 -1.38 25.54
N SER A 99 5.63 -1.05 24.35
CA SER A 99 6.39 -1.11 23.12
C SER A 99 6.07 0.10 22.25
N LEU A 100 7.06 0.48 21.42
CA LEU A 100 6.92 1.54 20.44
C LEU A 100 7.61 1.08 19.16
N ALA A 101 6.98 1.35 18.02
CA ALA A 101 7.59 1.15 16.71
C ALA A 101 7.24 2.31 15.79
N LEU A 102 8.16 2.60 14.86
CA LEU A 102 8.01 3.55 13.77
C LEU A 102 8.11 2.79 12.47
N TRP A 103 7.23 3.09 11.53
CA TRP A 103 7.20 2.50 10.20
C TRP A 103 7.16 3.64 9.18
N PHE A 104 7.82 3.43 8.07
CA PHE A 104 7.71 4.28 6.90
C PHE A 104 7.78 3.38 5.68
N ASP A 105 6.77 3.45 4.84
CA ASP A 105 6.70 2.78 3.56
C ASP A 105 6.49 3.83 2.46
N TYR A 106 7.21 3.69 1.36
CA TYR A 106 7.08 4.48 0.14
C TYR A 106 6.82 3.54 -1.02
N VAL A 107 5.80 3.83 -1.78
CA VAL A 107 5.42 3.11 -3.01
C VAL A 107 5.33 4.15 -4.12
N SER A 108 6.14 4.00 -5.17
CA SER A 108 6.17 4.96 -6.27
C SER A 108 4.85 5.07 -7.01
N GLY A 109 4.59 6.21 -7.56
CA GLY A 109 3.44 6.55 -8.40
C GLY A 109 3.85 7.00 -9.78
N THR A 110 2.88 7.21 -10.64
CA THR A 110 3.02 7.73 -11.99
C THR A 110 2.49 9.16 -12.03
N ASP A 111 3.33 10.10 -12.41
CA ASP A 111 2.95 11.50 -12.52
C ASP A 111 2.52 11.89 -13.95
N ALA A 112 2.27 13.18 -14.17
CA ALA A 112 1.85 13.70 -15.48
C ALA A 112 2.98 13.65 -16.51
N SER A 113 4.25 13.75 -16.09
CA SER A 113 5.39 13.68 -17.00
C SER A 113 5.68 12.25 -17.43
N ASP A 114 5.60 11.30 -16.52
CA ASP A 114 5.74 9.87 -16.81
C ASP A 114 4.74 9.45 -17.89
N LEU A 115 3.48 9.88 -17.72
CA LEU A 115 2.44 9.59 -18.70
C LEU A 115 2.70 10.20 -20.07
N SER A 116 3.31 11.40 -20.14
CA SER A 116 3.66 12.02 -21.42
C SER A 116 4.78 11.27 -22.14
N ASP A 117 5.62 10.56 -21.40
CA ASP A 117 6.73 9.76 -21.88
C ASP A 117 6.37 8.28 -22.09
N ASN A 118 5.09 7.92 -21.87
CA ASN A 118 4.56 6.54 -21.88
C ASN A 118 5.25 5.65 -20.84
N GLU A 119 5.49 6.18 -19.66
CA GLU A 119 6.05 5.48 -18.52
C GLU A 119 4.96 5.17 -17.46
N ASN A 120 5.03 3.98 -16.87
CA ASN A 120 4.23 3.59 -15.72
C ASN A 120 5.16 3.40 -14.52
N ALA A 121 5.27 4.42 -13.69
CA ALA A 121 6.09 4.43 -12.50
C ALA A 121 5.33 3.96 -11.22
N SER A 122 4.09 3.53 -11.34
CA SER A 122 3.32 2.99 -10.21
C SER A 122 3.77 1.58 -9.87
N PHE A 123 4.25 1.39 -8.64
CA PHE A 123 4.69 0.08 -8.16
C PHE A 123 3.51 -0.87 -7.97
N ASP A 124 3.58 -2.05 -8.59
CA ASP A 124 2.62 -3.13 -8.43
C ASP A 124 3.04 -4.05 -7.26
N THR A 125 2.25 -4.08 -6.20
CA THR A 125 2.49 -4.99 -5.07
C THR A 125 2.18 -6.46 -5.41
N LEU A 126 1.85 -6.73 -6.66
CA LEU A 126 1.45 -8.02 -7.22
C LEU A 126 0.17 -8.54 -6.54
N PHE A 127 0.16 -9.64 -5.90
CA PHE A 127 -1.02 -10.27 -5.31
C PHE A 127 -1.17 -9.92 -3.82
N ASP A 128 -1.00 -8.66 -3.47
CA ASP A 128 -1.08 -8.23 -2.08
C ASP A 128 -2.51 -8.28 -1.52
N THR A 129 -2.59 -8.22 -0.22
CA THR A 129 -3.86 -8.06 0.49
C THR A 129 -3.98 -6.69 1.17
N GLY A 130 -2.90 -5.91 1.25
CA GLY A 130 -2.84 -4.59 1.89
C GLY A 130 -3.27 -4.55 3.35
N HIS A 131 -4.16 -5.43 3.76
CA HIS A 131 -4.81 -5.46 5.06
C HIS A 131 -3.80 -5.40 6.22
N LYS A 132 -3.96 -4.45 7.13
CA LYS A 132 -3.11 -4.17 8.30
C LYS A 132 -1.74 -3.57 8.00
N PHE A 133 -1.35 -3.44 6.75
CA PHE A 133 -0.12 -2.74 6.41
C PHE A 133 -0.36 -1.23 6.40
N TYR A 134 -1.42 -0.82 5.71
CA TYR A 134 -1.81 0.57 5.50
C TYR A 134 -3.12 0.90 6.24
N GLY A 135 -3.16 0.62 7.56
CA GLY A 135 -4.32 0.80 8.40
C GLY A 135 -5.30 -0.38 8.41
N PHE A 136 -6.32 -0.33 9.28
CA PHE A 136 -7.35 -1.37 9.41
C PHE A 136 -8.63 -1.05 8.63
N GLN A 137 -8.78 0.20 8.19
CA GLN A 137 -9.91 0.62 7.35
C GLN A 137 -9.85 0.02 5.94
N ASP A 138 -8.70 -0.60 5.59
CA ASP A 138 -8.49 -1.22 4.29
C ASP A 138 -8.67 -0.25 3.10
N MET A 139 -8.27 1.00 3.28
CA MET A 139 -8.39 2.05 2.26
C MET A 139 -7.48 1.80 1.06
N PHE A 140 -6.38 1.08 1.26
CA PHE A 140 -5.32 0.86 0.27
C PHE A 140 -5.07 -0.65 0.04
N LEU A 141 -6.14 -1.43 -0.22
CA LEU A 141 -6.05 -2.90 -0.31
C LEU A 141 -5.44 -3.44 -1.60
N ASN A 142 -5.75 -2.82 -2.73
CA ASN A 142 -5.48 -3.42 -4.05
C ASN A 142 -4.47 -2.60 -4.85
N MET A 143 -3.38 -2.21 -4.21
CA MET A 143 -2.34 -1.40 -4.86
C MET A 143 -1.79 -2.08 -6.12
N GLY A 144 -1.68 -3.43 -6.12
CA GLY A 144 -1.22 -4.17 -7.26
C GLY A 144 -2.14 -4.09 -8.47
N THR A 145 -3.41 -4.37 -8.30
CA THR A 145 -4.39 -4.39 -9.40
C THR A 145 -4.54 -3.02 -10.04
N SER A 146 -4.62 -1.97 -9.22
CA SER A 146 -4.76 -0.61 -9.74
C SER A 146 -3.51 -0.14 -10.48
N SER A 147 -2.33 -0.55 -10.06
CA SER A 147 -1.09 -0.14 -10.72
C SER A 147 -0.85 -0.86 -12.05
N ARG A 148 -1.41 -2.04 -12.28
CA ARG A 148 -1.35 -2.71 -13.60
C ARG A 148 -2.16 -1.98 -14.64
N THR A 149 -3.37 -1.54 -14.26
CA THR A 149 -4.31 -0.88 -15.15
C THR A 149 -4.17 0.64 -15.14
N ALA A 150 -3.53 1.19 -14.15
CA ALA A 150 -3.44 2.62 -13.90
C ALA A 150 -2.29 3.31 -14.63
N ALA A 151 -1.65 2.65 -15.58
CA ALA A 151 -1.00 3.44 -16.58
C ALA A 151 -2.07 4.39 -17.07
N ALA A 152 -2.14 5.51 -16.40
CA ALA A 152 -2.82 6.67 -16.88
C ALA A 152 -4.31 6.62 -17.12
N GLY A 153 -5.07 6.25 -16.20
CA GLY A 153 -6.51 6.51 -16.32
C GLY A 153 -7.11 6.00 -17.60
N ALA A 154 -6.67 4.87 -18.09
CA ALA A 154 -7.34 4.16 -19.13
C ALA A 154 -8.70 3.74 -18.59
N GLY A 155 -9.72 4.54 -18.81
CA GLY A 155 -11.14 4.20 -18.81
C GLY A 155 -11.71 3.32 -17.69
N GLY A 156 -10.93 2.91 -16.74
CA GLY A 156 -11.36 2.20 -15.55
C GLY A 156 -12.20 3.16 -14.72
N SER A 157 -13.40 2.77 -14.44
CA SER A 157 -14.32 3.53 -13.64
C SER A 157 -13.64 4.02 -12.36
N ALA A 158 -13.54 5.33 -12.26
CA ALA A 158 -13.40 6.08 -11.06
C ALA A 158 -12.47 5.50 -10.01
N LEU A 159 -11.26 6.07 -9.94
CA LEU A 159 -10.72 6.50 -8.66
C LEU A 159 -10.97 5.47 -7.54
N GLN A 160 -10.32 4.33 -7.63
CA GLN A 160 -10.24 3.45 -6.47
C GLN A 160 -9.14 4.00 -5.57
N ALA A 161 -9.40 4.12 -4.29
CA ALA A 161 -8.43 4.56 -3.30
C ALA A 161 -7.20 3.65 -3.19
N ASP A 162 -7.22 2.52 -3.86
CA ASP A 162 -6.33 1.40 -3.68
C ASP A 162 -4.84 1.74 -3.86
N ASN A 163 -4.49 2.57 -4.84
CA ASN A 163 -3.15 3.13 -4.99
C ASN A 163 -3.16 4.63 -5.25
N VAL A 164 -4.17 5.29 -4.72
CA VAL A 164 -4.36 6.73 -4.89
C VAL A 164 -4.33 7.13 -6.38
N ASN A 165 -4.98 6.33 -7.21
CA ASN A 165 -5.07 6.55 -8.66
C ASN A 165 -3.74 6.47 -9.43
N GLY A 166 -2.84 5.64 -8.97
CA GLY A 166 -1.54 5.52 -9.55
C GLY A 166 -0.54 6.57 -9.08
N LEU A 167 -0.93 7.46 -8.18
CA LEU A 167 -0.03 8.48 -7.61
C LEU A 167 0.92 7.91 -6.55
N GLY A 168 0.85 6.61 -6.29
CA GLY A 168 1.64 5.97 -5.25
C GLY A 168 1.24 6.37 -3.83
N LEU A 169 1.94 5.83 -2.84
CA LEU A 169 1.59 6.01 -1.44
C LEU A 169 2.83 6.19 -0.58
N MET A 170 2.77 7.13 0.35
CA MET A 170 3.65 7.21 1.49
C MET A 170 2.84 6.97 2.76
N ASP A 171 3.29 6.06 3.61
CA ASP A 171 2.72 5.79 4.94
C ASP A 171 3.78 5.94 6.01
N PHE A 172 3.57 6.88 6.91
CA PHE A 172 4.33 6.94 8.15
C PHE A 172 3.45 6.53 9.32
N ALA A 173 3.86 5.49 10.06
CA ALA A 173 3.05 5.03 11.18
C ALA A 173 3.83 4.98 12.50
N VAL A 174 3.15 5.40 13.57
CA VAL A 174 3.57 5.26 14.96
C VAL A 174 2.70 4.17 15.59
N LYS A 175 3.34 3.08 16.04
CA LYS A 175 2.63 1.94 16.63
C LYS A 175 3.06 1.75 18.07
N ALA A 176 2.13 1.86 18.99
CA ALA A 176 2.35 1.68 20.42
C ALA A 176 1.59 0.44 20.94
N GLY A 177 2.13 -0.20 21.95
CA GLY A 177 1.47 -1.35 22.58
C GLY A 177 1.80 -1.46 24.05
N LEU A 178 0.89 -2.05 24.81
CA LEU A 178 1.11 -2.40 26.20
C LEU A 178 0.27 -3.62 26.63
N SER A 179 0.67 -4.26 27.71
CA SER A 179 -0.05 -5.39 28.31
C SER A 179 -0.52 -5.01 29.70
N PRO A 180 -1.74 -4.47 29.87
CA PRO A 180 -2.24 -4.04 31.17
C PRO A 180 -2.38 -5.21 32.16
N ARG A 181 -2.57 -6.43 31.63
CA ARG A 181 -2.58 -7.70 32.35
C ARG A 181 -1.88 -8.78 31.49
N PRO A 182 -1.47 -9.91 32.06
CA PRO A 182 -0.77 -10.97 31.30
C PRO A 182 -1.55 -11.50 30.10
N ASP A 183 -2.85 -11.54 30.19
CA ASP A 183 -3.83 -12.04 29.21
C ASP A 183 -4.41 -10.94 28.30
N TRP A 184 -4.09 -9.67 28.54
CA TRP A 184 -4.59 -8.54 27.78
C TRP A 184 -3.48 -7.79 27.05
N LYS A 185 -3.76 -7.38 25.84
CA LYS A 185 -2.89 -6.51 25.04
C LYS A 185 -3.71 -5.35 24.49
N LEU A 186 -3.21 -4.15 24.65
CA LEU A 186 -3.75 -2.95 24.04
C LEU A 186 -2.73 -2.49 22.98
N GLY A 187 -3.19 -2.24 21.76
CA GLY A 187 -2.43 -1.65 20.66
C GLY A 187 -3.09 -0.36 20.20
N ALA A 188 -2.28 0.60 19.81
CA ALA A 188 -2.71 1.81 19.13
C ALA A 188 -1.76 2.09 17.97
N HIS A 189 -2.30 2.28 16.77
CA HIS A 189 -1.55 2.67 15.59
C HIS A 189 -2.08 4.00 15.10
N LEU A 190 -1.18 4.88 14.70
CA LEU A 190 -1.51 6.14 14.05
C LEU A 190 -0.73 6.17 12.74
N HIS A 191 -1.44 6.21 11.65
CA HIS A 191 -0.93 6.29 10.29
C HIS A 191 -1.13 7.70 9.75
N PHE A 192 -0.19 8.16 8.93
CA PHE A 192 -0.25 9.40 8.18
C PHE A 192 0.01 9.04 6.72
N PHE A 193 -0.93 9.39 5.84
CA PHE A 193 -0.89 9.00 4.44
C PHE A 193 -0.73 10.19 3.51
N TRP A 194 0.14 10.04 2.52
CA TRP A 194 0.35 11.01 1.44
C TRP A 194 0.45 10.28 0.10
N THR A 195 0.12 10.98 -0.99
CA THR A 195 0.51 10.53 -2.32
C THR A 195 2.01 10.65 -2.50
N ALA A 196 2.62 9.75 -3.27
CA ALA A 196 4.03 9.85 -3.64
C ALA A 196 4.25 10.94 -4.71
N GLU A 197 3.27 11.11 -5.60
CA GLU A 197 3.29 12.11 -6.67
C GLU A 197 2.24 13.21 -6.42
N ASP A 198 2.52 14.43 -6.90
CA ASP A 198 1.69 15.62 -6.68
C ASP A 198 1.07 16.16 -7.98
N SER A 199 1.27 15.48 -9.10
CA SER A 199 0.76 15.93 -10.40
C SER A 199 0.04 14.82 -11.16
N PHE A 200 -0.96 15.17 -11.97
CA PHE A 200 -1.72 14.23 -12.79
C PHE A 200 -2.23 14.89 -14.08
N THR A 201 -2.54 14.07 -15.09
CA THR A 201 -3.20 14.56 -16.29
C THR A 201 -4.72 14.43 -16.18
N SER A 202 -5.45 15.42 -16.67
CA SER A 202 -6.93 15.50 -16.56
C SER A 202 -7.66 14.58 -17.52
N ALA A 203 -7.03 14.13 -18.57
CA ALA A 203 -7.74 13.60 -19.74
C ALA A 203 -8.64 12.40 -19.42
N ASN A 204 -8.38 11.70 -18.35
CA ASN A 204 -9.04 10.44 -18.04
C ASN A 204 -9.67 10.37 -16.64
N ARG A 205 -9.59 11.45 -15.86
CA ARG A 205 -10.06 11.42 -14.46
C ARG A 205 -11.19 12.41 -14.15
N GLY A 206 -11.64 13.19 -15.14
CA GLY A 206 -12.71 14.16 -14.93
C GLY A 206 -12.30 15.44 -14.19
N TYR A 207 -11.02 15.61 -13.90
CA TYR A 207 -10.46 16.80 -13.24
C TYR A 207 -9.66 17.66 -14.21
N SER A 208 -9.41 18.89 -13.81
CA SER A 208 -8.44 19.74 -14.52
C SER A 208 -7.04 19.23 -14.26
N ALA A 209 -6.25 18.99 -15.32
CA ALA A 209 -4.84 18.64 -15.20
C ALA A 209 -4.11 19.67 -14.35
N GLY A 210 -3.25 19.24 -13.47
CA GLY A 210 -2.44 20.14 -12.66
C GLY A 210 -1.75 19.45 -11.50
N ASN A 211 -1.09 20.27 -10.71
CA ASN A 211 -0.58 19.86 -9.43
C ASN A 211 -1.73 19.79 -8.43
N LEU A 212 -1.68 18.82 -7.53
CA LEU A 212 -2.68 18.64 -6.48
C LEU A 212 -2.69 19.80 -5.47
N GLY A 213 -1.58 20.51 -5.35
CA GLY A 213 -1.40 21.58 -4.36
C GLY A 213 -1.13 21.07 -2.95
N ASP A 214 -1.59 19.88 -2.64
CA ASP A 214 -1.32 19.12 -1.41
C ASP A 214 -1.22 17.64 -1.78
N SER A 215 -0.43 16.90 -1.03
CA SER A 215 -0.29 15.44 -1.15
C SER A 215 -0.91 14.68 0.03
N SER A 216 -1.39 15.38 1.06
CA SER A 216 -1.97 14.74 2.25
C SER A 216 -3.31 14.10 1.95
N ILE A 217 -3.41 12.79 2.23
CA ILE A 217 -4.65 12.02 2.07
C ILE A 217 -5.43 12.02 3.39
N GLY A 218 -4.72 11.97 4.52
CA GLY A 218 -5.32 11.95 5.85
C GLY A 218 -4.58 11.04 6.83
N GLU A 219 -5.17 10.85 7.98
CA GLU A 219 -4.66 10.01 9.05
C GLU A 219 -5.63 8.90 9.41
N GLU A 220 -5.09 7.80 9.93
CA GLU A 220 -5.91 6.71 10.47
C GLU A 220 -5.46 6.34 11.88
N LEU A 221 -6.42 6.31 12.80
CA LEU A 221 -6.22 5.85 14.17
C LEU A 221 -6.86 4.47 14.35
N ASP A 222 -6.03 3.49 14.66
CA ASP A 222 -6.46 2.13 14.98
C ASP A 222 -6.22 1.82 16.45
N ILE A 223 -7.21 1.31 17.13
CA ILE A 223 -7.11 0.82 18.52
C ILE A 223 -7.55 -0.62 18.58
N THR A 224 -6.75 -1.48 19.18
CA THR A 224 -7.09 -2.89 19.38
C THR A 224 -6.92 -3.29 20.83
N LEU A 225 -7.89 -4.04 21.32
CA LEU A 225 -7.84 -4.68 22.63
C LEU A 225 -8.00 -6.20 22.44
N THR A 226 -6.94 -6.94 22.73
CA THR A 226 -6.91 -8.39 22.60
C THR A 226 -6.91 -9.05 23.96
N ASN A 227 -7.82 -10.00 24.18
CA ASN A 227 -7.79 -10.91 25.31
C ASN A 227 -7.40 -12.32 24.87
N ASN A 228 -6.31 -12.84 25.44
CA ASN A 228 -5.92 -14.23 25.26
C ASN A 228 -6.76 -15.10 26.22
N TYR A 229 -7.99 -15.39 25.84
CA TYR A 229 -8.97 -16.09 26.67
C TYR A 229 -8.52 -17.52 27.03
N SER A 230 -7.92 -18.22 26.08
CA SER A 230 -7.35 -19.56 26.28
C SER A 230 -6.13 -19.76 25.36
N PRO A 231 -5.37 -20.86 25.49
CA PRO A 231 -4.26 -21.18 24.60
C PRO A 231 -4.66 -21.26 23.11
N SER A 232 -5.93 -21.49 22.82
CA SER A 232 -6.46 -21.64 21.45
C SER A 232 -7.48 -20.57 21.06
N THR A 233 -7.77 -19.60 21.94
CA THR A 233 -8.83 -18.62 21.70
C THR A 233 -8.39 -17.21 22.08
N ASN A 234 -8.41 -16.32 21.11
CA ASN A 234 -8.22 -14.88 21.30
C ASN A 234 -9.53 -14.15 20.98
N ILE A 235 -9.89 -13.18 21.80
CA ILE A 235 -11.00 -12.26 21.56
C ILE A 235 -10.38 -10.90 21.27
N VAL A 236 -10.70 -10.31 20.11
CA VAL A 236 -10.17 -9.01 19.69
C VAL A 236 -11.33 -8.04 19.52
N PHE A 237 -11.20 -6.87 20.14
CA PHE A 237 -12.02 -5.70 19.91
C PHE A 237 -11.17 -4.68 19.18
N GLY A 238 -11.72 -4.11 18.12
CA GLY A 238 -11.06 -3.08 17.32
C GLY A 238 -11.94 -1.86 17.15
N TYR A 239 -11.30 -0.70 17.02
CA TYR A 239 -11.89 0.53 16.54
C TYR A 239 -10.90 1.17 15.59
N SER A 240 -11.39 1.67 14.47
CA SER A 240 -10.60 2.39 13.48
C SER A 240 -11.37 3.62 13.02
N HIS A 241 -10.64 4.72 12.82
CA HIS A 241 -11.20 5.96 12.31
C HIS A 241 -10.21 6.61 11.35
N PHE A 242 -10.67 6.96 10.18
CA PHE A 242 -9.91 7.66 9.16
C PHE A 242 -10.35 9.13 9.10
N PHE A 243 -9.41 10.04 9.31
CA PHE A 243 -9.57 11.48 9.19
C PHE A 243 -9.13 11.87 7.78
N ALA A 244 -10.10 12.15 6.92
CA ALA A 244 -9.84 12.49 5.52
C ALA A 244 -9.41 13.95 5.38
N ASP A 245 -8.35 14.19 4.60
CA ASP A 245 -7.95 15.54 4.17
C ASP A 245 -8.67 15.99 2.90
N ASP A 246 -8.56 17.26 2.56
CA ASP A 246 -9.23 17.90 1.42
C ASP A 246 -8.88 17.21 0.09
N LEU A 247 -7.69 16.63 -0.05
CA LEU A 247 -7.26 15.88 -1.23
C LEU A 247 -8.21 14.74 -1.58
N VAL A 248 -8.76 14.05 -0.58
CA VAL A 248 -9.77 12.99 -0.78
C VAL A 248 -10.99 13.52 -1.51
N SER A 249 -11.45 14.71 -1.11
CA SER A 249 -12.56 15.40 -1.74
C SER A 249 -12.20 15.92 -3.14
N ASP A 250 -11.02 16.52 -3.27
CA ASP A 250 -10.54 17.12 -4.50
C ASP A 250 -10.31 16.07 -5.61
N LEU A 251 -9.83 14.90 -5.24
CA LEU A 251 -9.67 13.76 -6.15
C LEU A 251 -10.96 12.95 -6.32
N ASN A 252 -12.07 13.33 -5.64
CA ASN A 252 -13.30 12.53 -5.60
C ASN A 252 -13.01 11.04 -5.34
N MET A 253 -12.08 10.78 -4.43
CA MET A 253 -11.67 9.43 -4.09
C MET A 253 -12.87 8.69 -3.49
N GLN A 254 -13.33 7.68 -4.19
CA GLN A 254 -14.35 6.79 -3.65
C GLN A 254 -13.63 5.71 -2.86
N PHE A 255 -13.66 5.83 -1.57
CA PHE A 255 -13.26 4.72 -0.72
C PHE A 255 -14.24 3.58 -0.94
N THR A 256 -13.79 2.54 -1.62
CA THR A 256 -14.59 1.33 -1.75
C THR A 256 -14.65 0.65 -0.38
N ARG A 257 -15.63 1.03 0.41
CA ARG A 257 -16.06 0.12 1.46
C ARG A 257 -16.36 -1.22 0.80
N ALA A 258 -15.70 -2.26 1.26
CA ALA A 258 -15.97 -3.65 0.89
C ALA A 258 -17.38 -4.13 1.33
N GLN A 259 -18.36 -3.24 1.35
CA GLN A 259 -19.73 -3.53 1.69
C GLN A 259 -20.69 -2.69 0.85
N GLY A 260 -21.28 -3.36 -0.13
CA GLY A 260 -22.67 -3.16 -0.51
C GLY A 260 -23.10 -1.77 -0.91
N SER A 261 -23.12 -1.55 -2.22
CA SER A 261 -24.17 -0.84 -2.92
C SER A 261 -24.75 0.42 -2.26
N GLY A 262 -24.31 1.51 -2.74
CA GLY A 262 -24.99 2.76 -2.59
C GLY A 262 -24.22 3.80 -3.38
N ALA A 263 -24.47 3.86 -4.68
CA ALA A 263 -23.99 4.95 -5.51
C ALA A 263 -24.53 6.26 -4.95
N GLY A 264 -23.78 6.89 -4.11
CA GLY A 264 -23.91 8.27 -3.73
C GLY A 264 -22.56 8.90 -3.95
N ASN A 265 -22.45 9.78 -4.93
CA ASN A 265 -21.31 10.66 -5.15
C ASN A 265 -21.19 11.63 -3.97
N ASN A 266 -20.83 11.13 -2.81
CA ASN A 266 -20.40 11.97 -1.70
C ASN A 266 -18.95 11.61 -1.43
N PRO A 267 -18.03 12.57 -1.57
CA PRO A 267 -16.69 12.39 -1.03
C PRO A 267 -16.84 11.98 0.44
N ALA A 268 -16.09 10.99 0.85
CA ALA A 268 -16.13 10.56 2.23
C ALA A 268 -15.53 11.69 3.06
N ASP A 269 -16.37 12.41 3.79
CA ASP A 269 -15.91 13.01 5.02
C ASP A 269 -15.35 11.87 5.91
N ASP A 270 -14.82 12.13 7.06
CA ASP A 270 -14.25 11.12 7.96
C ASP A 270 -15.01 9.78 7.98
N ALA A 271 -14.30 8.68 7.99
CA ALA A 271 -14.87 7.34 8.01
C ALA A 271 -14.63 6.64 9.36
N ASP A 272 -15.69 6.14 9.96
CA ASP A 272 -15.68 5.34 11.20
C ASP A 272 -15.88 3.83 10.91
N TRP A 273 -15.20 2.99 11.68
CA TRP A 273 -15.28 1.53 11.61
C TRP A 273 -15.49 0.87 12.96
#